data_8071798b3b1a2ef3f08bd171fa9e11e5
#
_entry.id   8071798b3b1a2ef3f08bd171fa9e11e5
#
_cell.length_a   1.000
_cell.length_b   1.000
_cell.length_c   1.000
_cell.angle_alpha   90.00
_cell.angle_beta   90.00
_cell.angle_gamma   90.00
#
_symmetry.space_group_name_H-M   'P 1'
#
loop_
_entity.id
_entity.type
_entity.pdbx_description
1 polymer ?
#
loop_
_entity_poly.entity_id
_entity_poly.type
_entity_poly.pdbx_seq_one_letter_code
_entity_poly.pdbx_strand_id
1 'polypeptide(L)'
;MTGDERLAQVAPHMRQVRLQQLEFYAFVHFTVNTFTDKEWGDGTESPDIFAPTALDAEQWVTAVKSAGMRGLILTCKHHDGFCLWQSKLTKHTVAYSPYKNGGGDVVREVADACRKHGIEFGVYRSPWDRNCPLYGQGRAYDDFFIGQLTELLTNYGRIFAVWFDGACGEGTNGRKQYYDWDRYYDVIRKLQPDATIHVCGPDVRWCGNEAGHTRSSEWSVVPLRTRDTEKISENSQHTDSDEFRQRKISAWDEDLGSREILRNEPQLIWYPAEVNTSIRPGWFWHENENDSVKPLNELIRIYNS
;
A
#
# COMPACT_ATOMS: atom_id res chain seq x y z
N MET A 1 13.38 22.77 28.68
CA MET A 1 13.34 22.58 27.22
C MET A 1 12.16 23.36 26.70
N THR A 2 12.38 24.28 25.78
CA THR A 2 11.29 25.04 25.12
C THR A 2 10.52 24.11 24.18
N GLY A 3 9.29 24.51 23.76
CA GLY A 3 8.54 23.75 22.79
C GLY A 3 9.32 23.51 21.49
N ASP A 4 10.06 24.50 21.03
CA ASP A 4 10.84 24.42 19.79
C ASP A 4 12.08 23.50 19.93
N GLU A 5 12.73 23.46 21.10
CA GLU A 5 13.81 22.50 21.36
C GLU A 5 13.31 21.06 21.34
N ARG A 6 12.11 20.79 21.80
CA ARG A 6 11.49 19.47 21.70
C ARG A 6 11.25 19.03 20.25
N LEU A 7 10.76 19.93 19.40
CA LEU A 7 10.51 19.67 17.99
C LEU A 7 11.80 19.26 17.26
N ALA A 8 12.91 19.94 17.58
CA ALA A 8 14.22 19.68 16.99
C ALA A 8 14.83 18.32 17.40
N GLN A 9 14.32 17.67 18.44
CA GLN A 9 14.81 16.37 18.90
C GLN A 9 14.11 15.18 18.24
N VAL A 10 13.01 15.42 17.52
CA VAL A 10 12.31 14.36 16.79
C VAL A 10 13.08 14.04 15.51
N ALA A 11 13.72 12.89 15.48
CA ALA A 11 14.58 12.47 14.38
C ALA A 11 13.96 11.28 13.63
N PRO A 12 14.15 11.21 12.29
CA PRO A 12 13.75 10.05 11.50
C PRO A 12 14.63 8.83 11.82
N HIS A 13 14.07 7.64 11.66
CA HIS A 13 14.87 6.44 11.55
C HIS A 13 15.50 6.37 10.14
N MET A 14 16.67 5.71 10.03
CA MET A 14 17.40 5.63 8.75
C MET A 14 16.57 5.07 7.58
N ARG A 15 15.64 4.13 7.83
CA ARG A 15 14.71 3.64 6.78
C ARG A 15 13.78 4.75 6.26
N GLN A 16 13.34 5.68 7.12
CA GLN A 16 12.52 6.82 6.71
C GLN A 16 13.35 7.86 5.93
N VAL A 17 14.62 8.07 6.32
CA VAL A 17 15.55 8.92 5.55
C VAL A 17 15.75 8.36 4.14
N ARG A 18 16.00 7.05 4.03
CA ARG A 18 16.16 6.38 2.71
C ARG A 18 14.92 6.49 1.85
N LEU A 19 13.73 6.34 2.44
CA LEU A 19 12.47 6.55 1.72
C LEU A 19 12.35 7.98 1.20
N GLN A 20 12.63 8.98 2.04
CA GLN A 20 12.58 10.38 1.61
C GLN A 20 13.60 10.70 0.52
N GLN A 21 14.77 10.06 0.53
CA GLN A 21 15.76 10.15 -0.55
C GLN A 21 15.32 9.46 -1.84
N LEU A 22 14.40 8.49 -1.74
CA LEU A 22 13.79 7.85 -2.91
C LEU A 22 12.85 8.81 -3.63
N GLU A 23 12.14 9.66 -2.90
CA GLU A 23 11.20 10.71 -3.33
C GLU A 23 10.01 10.21 -4.13
N PHE A 24 10.25 9.55 -5.26
CA PHE A 24 9.25 9.27 -6.27
C PHE A 24 9.24 7.79 -6.64
N TYR A 25 8.11 7.12 -6.42
CA TYR A 25 7.91 5.71 -6.72
C TYR A 25 6.50 5.44 -7.23
N ALA A 26 6.34 4.33 -7.92
CA ALA A 26 5.09 3.90 -8.53
C ALA A 26 4.36 2.84 -7.70
N PHE A 27 3.04 2.77 -7.90
CA PHE A 27 2.22 1.59 -7.64
C PHE A 27 1.88 0.88 -8.95
N VAL A 28 1.79 -0.45 -8.91
CA VAL A 28 1.22 -1.25 -9.99
C VAL A 28 0.08 -2.07 -9.42
N HIS A 29 -1.13 -1.79 -9.88
CA HIS A 29 -2.35 -2.53 -9.55
C HIS A 29 -2.68 -3.47 -10.69
N PHE A 30 -2.53 -4.77 -10.46
CA PHE A 30 -2.78 -5.81 -11.44
C PHE A 30 -3.11 -7.13 -10.73
N THR A 31 -4.38 -7.51 -10.69
CA THR A 31 -4.86 -8.75 -10.07
C THR A 31 -6.02 -9.33 -10.90
N VAL A 32 -6.80 -10.23 -10.33
CA VAL A 32 -8.07 -10.70 -10.94
C VAL A 32 -9.02 -9.55 -11.26
N ASN A 33 -8.92 -8.41 -10.56
CA ASN A 33 -9.76 -7.24 -10.78
C ASN A 33 -9.58 -6.66 -12.19
N THR A 34 -8.37 -6.71 -12.75
CA THR A 34 -8.09 -6.31 -14.14
C THR A 34 -8.92 -7.12 -15.15
N PHE A 35 -9.19 -8.40 -14.84
CA PHE A 35 -9.93 -9.31 -15.72
C PHE A 35 -11.45 -9.31 -15.48
N THR A 36 -11.90 -8.73 -14.38
CA THR A 36 -13.32 -8.60 -14.05
C THR A 36 -13.86 -7.19 -14.25
N ASP A 37 -12.99 -6.26 -14.67
CA ASP A 37 -13.33 -4.83 -14.83
C ASP A 37 -13.88 -4.20 -13.56
N LYS A 38 -13.25 -4.53 -12.41
CA LYS A 38 -13.63 -4.05 -11.08
C LYS A 38 -12.44 -3.40 -10.37
N GLU A 39 -12.70 -2.32 -9.63
CA GLU A 39 -11.74 -1.77 -8.66
C GLU A 39 -11.60 -2.70 -7.44
N TRP A 40 -12.72 -3.22 -6.96
CA TRP A 40 -12.74 -4.14 -5.82
C TRP A 40 -13.43 -5.45 -6.19
N GLY A 41 -12.65 -6.53 -6.20
CA GLY A 41 -13.18 -7.88 -6.27
C GLY A 41 -13.93 -8.25 -4.98
N ASP A 42 -14.82 -9.21 -5.07
CA ASP A 42 -15.64 -9.67 -3.95
C ASP A 42 -15.08 -10.91 -3.23
N GLY A 43 -13.97 -11.47 -3.73
CA GLY A 43 -13.31 -12.65 -3.17
C GLY A 43 -13.87 -13.98 -3.66
N THR A 44 -14.83 -13.96 -4.60
CA THR A 44 -15.41 -15.17 -5.21
C THR A 44 -14.84 -15.46 -6.59
N GLU A 45 -13.96 -14.62 -7.09
CA GLU A 45 -13.34 -14.75 -8.41
C GLU A 45 -12.57 -16.07 -8.52
N SER A 46 -12.84 -16.83 -9.62
CA SER A 46 -12.03 -18.03 -9.89
C SER A 46 -10.60 -17.66 -10.27
N PRO A 47 -9.59 -18.34 -9.74
CA PRO A 47 -8.21 -18.19 -10.24
C PRO A 47 -8.07 -18.39 -11.75
N ASP A 48 -8.98 -19.12 -12.39
CA ASP A 48 -8.95 -19.40 -13.84
C ASP A 48 -9.09 -18.14 -14.71
N ILE A 49 -9.69 -17.06 -14.16
CA ILE A 49 -9.80 -15.79 -14.89
C ILE A 49 -8.47 -15.03 -15.00
N PHE A 50 -7.52 -15.33 -14.13
CA PHE A 50 -6.20 -14.71 -14.19
C PHE A 50 -5.35 -15.35 -15.30
N ALA A 51 -5.53 -14.87 -16.52
CA ALA A 51 -4.92 -15.42 -17.73
C ALA A 51 -4.22 -14.34 -18.58
N PRO A 52 -3.24 -13.60 -18.06
CA PRO A 52 -2.53 -12.59 -18.85
C PRO A 52 -1.77 -13.24 -20.00
N THR A 53 -1.97 -12.70 -21.21
CA THR A 53 -1.35 -13.20 -22.45
C THR A 53 -0.04 -12.49 -22.83
N ALA A 54 0.14 -11.25 -22.32
CA ALA A 54 1.26 -10.39 -22.68
C ALA A 54 1.85 -9.64 -21.47
N LEU A 55 1.83 -10.27 -20.28
CA LEU A 55 2.44 -9.65 -19.09
C LEU A 55 3.96 -9.52 -19.31
N ASP A 56 4.46 -8.31 -19.20
CA ASP A 56 5.88 -7.97 -19.31
C ASP A 56 6.30 -7.09 -18.14
N ALA A 57 6.79 -7.73 -17.07
CA ALA A 57 7.25 -7.06 -15.87
C ALA A 57 8.46 -6.14 -16.14
N GLU A 58 9.30 -6.46 -17.11
CA GLU A 58 10.45 -5.63 -17.48
C GLU A 58 9.99 -4.33 -18.14
N GLN A 59 8.94 -4.39 -18.98
CA GLN A 59 8.33 -3.20 -19.58
C GLN A 59 7.76 -2.28 -18.49
N TRP A 60 7.07 -2.82 -17.48
CA TRP A 60 6.56 -2.00 -16.38
C TRP A 60 7.68 -1.26 -15.64
N VAL A 61 8.73 -1.98 -15.27
CA VAL A 61 9.86 -1.42 -14.52
C VAL A 61 10.63 -0.39 -15.34
N THR A 62 10.82 -0.63 -16.64
CA THR A 62 11.51 0.32 -17.51
C THR A 62 10.67 1.57 -17.76
N ALA A 63 9.34 1.47 -17.84
CA ALA A 63 8.44 2.61 -17.92
C ALA A 63 8.53 3.47 -16.64
N VAL A 64 8.47 2.86 -15.47
CA VAL A 64 8.64 3.51 -14.15
C VAL A 64 9.99 4.25 -14.09
N LYS A 65 11.07 3.56 -14.48
CA LYS A 65 12.41 4.15 -14.52
C LYS A 65 12.51 5.33 -15.48
N SER A 66 11.89 5.25 -16.66
CA SER A 66 11.90 6.31 -17.66
C SER A 66 11.18 7.59 -17.17
N ALA A 67 10.21 7.44 -16.26
CA ALA A 67 9.55 8.55 -15.59
C ALA A 67 10.37 9.17 -14.45
N GLY A 68 11.60 8.68 -14.20
CA GLY A 68 12.46 9.18 -13.13
C GLY A 68 12.14 8.57 -11.74
N MET A 69 11.23 7.64 -11.67
CA MET A 69 10.89 6.95 -10.41
C MET A 69 12.00 5.99 -10.01
N ARG A 70 12.18 5.79 -8.70
CA ARG A 70 13.26 4.99 -8.13
C ARG A 70 12.78 3.74 -7.40
N GLY A 71 11.48 3.61 -7.20
CA GLY A 71 10.84 2.46 -6.56
C GLY A 71 9.54 2.07 -7.25
N LEU A 72 9.12 0.83 -7.01
CA LEU A 72 7.86 0.28 -7.46
C LEU A 72 7.26 -0.59 -6.35
N ILE A 73 6.02 -0.31 -5.97
CA ILE A 73 5.22 -1.14 -5.07
C ILE A 73 4.21 -1.91 -5.90
N LEU A 74 4.26 -3.24 -5.82
CA LEU A 74 3.31 -4.12 -6.49
C LEU A 74 2.17 -4.50 -5.55
N THR A 75 0.92 -4.44 -6.02
CA THR A 75 -0.22 -5.04 -5.30
C THR A 75 -0.13 -6.56 -5.33
N CYS A 76 0.68 -7.13 -4.43
CA CYS A 76 0.85 -8.59 -4.38
C CYS A 76 -0.45 -9.32 -4.06
N LYS A 77 -1.33 -8.68 -3.27
CA LYS A 77 -2.66 -9.16 -2.93
C LYS A 77 -3.57 -7.99 -2.56
N HIS A 78 -4.66 -7.81 -3.32
CA HIS A 78 -5.70 -6.81 -3.05
C HIS A 78 -6.81 -7.39 -2.15
N HIS A 79 -7.93 -6.67 -1.96
CA HIS A 79 -9.05 -7.07 -1.09
C HIS A 79 -9.75 -8.36 -1.54
N ASP A 80 -9.70 -8.69 -2.84
CA ASP A 80 -10.21 -9.94 -3.40
C ASP A 80 -9.51 -11.20 -2.84
N GLY A 81 -8.32 -11.04 -2.24
CA GLY A 81 -7.55 -12.10 -1.64
C GLY A 81 -6.68 -12.91 -2.60
N PHE A 82 -6.68 -12.58 -3.91
CA PHE A 82 -5.87 -13.29 -4.90
C PHE A 82 -4.39 -12.97 -4.77
N CYS A 83 -3.58 -14.03 -4.62
CA CYS A 83 -2.13 -13.90 -4.45
C CYS A 83 -1.42 -13.97 -5.79
N LEU A 84 -0.65 -12.93 -6.14
CA LEU A 84 0.18 -12.88 -7.35
C LEU A 84 1.46 -13.72 -7.27
N TRP A 85 1.64 -14.48 -6.19
CA TRP A 85 2.76 -15.39 -5.96
C TRP A 85 2.28 -16.80 -5.62
N GLN A 86 3.18 -17.77 -5.64
CA GLN A 86 2.93 -19.17 -5.33
C GLN A 86 2.69 -19.39 -3.82
N SER A 87 1.64 -18.77 -3.27
CA SER A 87 1.32 -18.94 -1.84
C SER A 87 0.96 -20.40 -1.55
N LYS A 88 1.51 -20.93 -0.46
CA LYS A 88 1.21 -22.29 0.04
C LYS A 88 0.02 -22.33 0.99
N LEU A 89 -0.51 -21.15 1.35
CA LEU A 89 -1.52 -21.00 2.39
C LEU A 89 -2.94 -20.86 1.85
N THR A 90 -3.09 -20.67 0.53
CA THR A 90 -4.39 -20.56 -0.13
C THR A 90 -4.35 -21.17 -1.51
N LYS A 91 -5.52 -21.56 -2.03
CA LYS A 91 -5.71 -21.92 -3.45
C LYS A 91 -6.08 -20.71 -4.32
N HIS A 92 -6.38 -19.57 -3.71
CA HIS A 92 -6.67 -18.32 -4.42
C HIS A 92 -5.38 -17.60 -4.79
N THR A 93 -4.66 -18.15 -5.76
CA THR A 93 -3.29 -17.76 -6.13
C THR A 93 -2.98 -18.12 -7.58
N VAL A 94 -1.98 -17.47 -8.15
CA VAL A 94 -1.46 -17.74 -9.51
C VAL A 94 -1.11 -19.20 -9.75
N ALA A 95 -0.80 -19.98 -8.70
CA ALA A 95 -0.54 -21.42 -8.81
C ALA A 95 -1.75 -22.22 -9.34
N TYR A 96 -2.95 -21.70 -9.15
CA TYR A 96 -4.19 -22.31 -9.59
C TYR A 96 -4.80 -21.60 -10.79
N SER A 97 -4.06 -20.68 -11.42
CA SER A 97 -4.48 -19.96 -12.62
C SER A 97 -3.88 -20.61 -13.88
N PRO A 98 -4.42 -20.32 -15.08
CA PRO A 98 -3.79 -20.75 -16.34
C PRO A 98 -2.49 -20.01 -16.68
N TYR A 99 -2.15 -18.94 -15.94
CA TYR A 99 -0.93 -18.16 -16.18
C TYR A 99 0.31 -19.05 -16.08
N LYS A 100 1.04 -19.16 -17.21
CA LYS A 100 2.22 -20.04 -17.34
C LYS A 100 1.94 -21.48 -16.86
N ASN A 101 0.73 -21.99 -17.13
CA ASN A 101 0.27 -23.32 -16.69
C ASN A 101 0.39 -23.53 -15.17
N GLY A 102 0.02 -22.53 -14.37
CA GLY A 102 0.14 -22.55 -12.91
C GLY A 102 1.56 -22.33 -12.36
N GLY A 103 2.56 -22.19 -13.24
CA GLY A 103 3.95 -21.93 -12.85
C GLY A 103 4.33 -20.45 -12.78
N GLY A 104 3.37 -19.53 -13.01
CA GLY A 104 3.62 -18.10 -12.97
C GLY A 104 3.84 -17.58 -11.54
N ASP A 105 4.66 -16.53 -11.40
CA ASP A 105 4.89 -15.79 -10.16
C ASP A 105 5.15 -14.33 -10.51
N VAL A 106 4.08 -13.52 -10.54
CA VAL A 106 4.18 -12.11 -10.94
C VAL A 106 5.05 -11.31 -9.97
N VAL A 107 5.00 -11.65 -8.68
CA VAL A 107 5.83 -10.99 -7.67
C VAL A 107 7.32 -11.24 -7.97
N ARG A 108 7.67 -12.47 -8.34
CA ARG A 108 9.04 -12.84 -8.75
C ARG A 108 9.47 -12.08 -9.99
N GLU A 109 8.63 -12.05 -11.00
CA GLU A 109 8.92 -11.40 -12.28
C GLU A 109 9.19 -9.90 -12.09
N VAL A 110 8.35 -9.21 -11.30
CA VAL A 110 8.53 -7.78 -11.02
C VAL A 110 9.74 -7.54 -10.12
N ALA A 111 9.93 -8.33 -9.06
CA ALA A 111 11.09 -8.19 -8.18
C ALA A 111 12.43 -8.38 -8.91
N ASP A 112 12.49 -9.36 -9.83
CA ASP A 112 13.70 -9.63 -10.62
C ASP A 112 13.94 -8.52 -11.66
N ALA A 113 12.89 -7.99 -12.29
CA ALA A 113 12.99 -6.84 -13.18
C ALA A 113 13.45 -5.57 -12.42
N CYS A 114 12.91 -5.30 -11.23
CA CYS A 114 13.34 -4.20 -10.39
C CYS A 114 14.84 -4.31 -10.06
N ARG A 115 15.29 -5.48 -9.63
CA ARG A 115 16.71 -5.74 -9.34
C ARG A 115 17.60 -5.53 -10.55
N LYS A 116 17.19 -6.02 -11.72
CA LYS A 116 17.92 -5.87 -12.99
C LYS A 116 18.10 -4.41 -13.37
N HIS A 117 17.08 -3.59 -13.16
CA HIS A 117 17.07 -2.19 -13.58
C HIS A 117 17.45 -1.18 -12.48
N GLY A 118 17.77 -1.65 -11.26
CA GLY A 118 18.14 -0.79 -10.14
C GLY A 118 16.98 0.04 -9.61
N ILE A 119 15.76 -0.49 -9.63
CA ILE A 119 14.55 0.06 -9.03
C ILE A 119 14.32 -0.66 -7.70
N GLU A 120 14.02 0.07 -6.64
CA GLU A 120 13.68 -0.51 -5.33
C GLU A 120 12.30 -1.20 -5.43
N PHE A 121 12.21 -2.42 -4.87
CA PHE A 121 10.97 -3.21 -4.91
C PHE A 121 10.24 -3.15 -3.57
N GLY A 122 8.94 -2.84 -3.60
CA GLY A 122 8.04 -2.83 -2.46
C GLY A 122 6.82 -3.73 -2.70
N VAL A 123 6.17 -4.10 -1.62
CA VAL A 123 4.99 -4.97 -1.64
C VAL A 123 3.79 -4.26 -1.00
N TYR A 124 2.67 -4.27 -1.70
CA TYR A 124 1.37 -3.95 -1.12
C TYR A 124 0.67 -5.27 -0.78
N ARG A 125 0.13 -5.34 0.41
CA ARG A 125 -0.70 -6.46 0.83
C ARG A 125 -1.88 -5.95 1.64
N SER A 126 -3.08 -6.11 1.09
CA SER A 126 -4.31 -5.77 1.81
C SER A 126 -4.45 -6.57 3.10
N PRO A 127 -4.70 -5.92 4.24
CA PRO A 127 -5.11 -6.62 5.46
C PRO A 127 -6.51 -7.21 5.35
N TRP A 128 -7.39 -6.55 4.58
CA TRP A 128 -8.72 -7.08 4.28
C TRP A 128 -8.63 -8.20 3.25
N ASP A 129 -9.23 -9.33 3.55
CA ASP A 129 -9.22 -10.52 2.68
C ASP A 129 -10.64 -11.07 2.55
N ARG A 130 -11.25 -10.79 1.40
CA ARG A 130 -12.64 -11.18 1.12
C ARG A 130 -12.78 -12.64 0.69
N ASN A 131 -11.67 -13.33 0.38
CA ASN A 131 -11.67 -14.76 0.05
C ASN A 131 -11.39 -15.66 1.26
N CYS A 132 -10.56 -15.20 2.20
CA CYS A 132 -10.08 -16.04 3.29
C CYS A 132 -11.19 -16.41 4.28
N PRO A 133 -11.52 -17.71 4.48
CA PRO A 133 -12.53 -18.12 5.43
C PRO A 133 -12.15 -17.86 6.89
N LEU A 134 -10.87 -17.62 7.19
CA LEU A 134 -10.38 -17.28 8.53
C LEU A 134 -10.55 -15.80 8.87
N TYR A 135 -10.89 -14.95 7.88
CA TYR A 135 -11.07 -13.53 8.13
C TYR A 135 -12.18 -13.28 9.17
N GLY A 136 -11.91 -12.38 10.12
CA GLY A 136 -12.82 -12.13 11.25
C GLY A 136 -12.74 -13.17 12.37
N GLN A 137 -11.75 -14.08 12.34
CA GLN A 137 -11.53 -15.08 13.38
C GLN A 137 -10.33 -14.74 14.30
N GLY A 138 -9.96 -13.46 14.38
CA GLY A 138 -8.89 -12.98 15.25
C GLY A 138 -7.56 -13.68 14.95
N ARG A 139 -6.95 -14.30 15.96
CA ARG A 139 -5.62 -14.89 15.87
C ARG A 139 -5.45 -15.90 14.72
N ALA A 140 -6.47 -16.64 14.37
CA ALA A 140 -6.38 -17.61 13.27
C ALA A 140 -6.12 -16.90 11.93
N TYR A 141 -6.75 -15.74 11.72
CA TYR A 141 -6.45 -14.90 10.54
C TYR A 141 -5.07 -14.22 10.66
N ASP A 142 -4.70 -13.74 11.85
CA ASP A 142 -3.38 -13.13 12.06
C ASP A 142 -2.24 -14.11 11.75
N ASP A 143 -2.38 -15.38 12.16
CA ASP A 143 -1.40 -16.42 11.85
C ASP A 143 -1.33 -16.71 10.34
N PHE A 144 -2.47 -16.75 9.65
CA PHE A 144 -2.53 -16.85 8.18
C PHE A 144 -1.88 -15.63 7.50
N PHE A 145 -2.22 -14.41 7.98
CA PHE A 145 -1.65 -13.17 7.46
C PHE A 145 -0.13 -13.14 7.61
N ILE A 146 0.39 -13.47 8.79
CA ILE A 146 1.83 -13.54 9.07
C ILE A 146 2.51 -14.58 8.19
N GLY A 147 1.88 -15.73 7.98
CA GLY A 147 2.41 -16.76 7.09
C GLY A 147 2.62 -16.24 5.66
N GLN A 148 1.61 -15.63 5.06
CA GLN A 148 1.71 -15.03 3.73
C GLN A 148 2.70 -13.87 3.68
N LEU A 149 2.73 -13.02 4.72
CA LEU A 149 3.69 -11.93 4.83
C LEU A 149 5.12 -12.49 4.88
N THR A 150 5.33 -13.58 5.61
CA THR A 150 6.63 -14.27 5.67
C THR A 150 7.05 -14.79 4.30
N GLU A 151 6.13 -15.38 3.51
CA GLU A 151 6.42 -15.79 2.14
C GLU A 151 6.94 -14.61 1.29
N LEU A 152 6.26 -13.46 1.35
CA LEU A 152 6.67 -12.25 0.60
C LEU A 152 8.01 -11.70 1.07
N LEU A 153 8.24 -11.63 2.37
CA LEU A 153 9.44 -11.00 2.95
C LEU A 153 10.70 -11.87 2.85
N THR A 154 10.57 -13.16 2.56
CA THR A 154 11.72 -14.08 2.49
C THR A 154 12.11 -14.51 1.08
N ASN A 155 11.17 -14.48 0.12
CA ASN A 155 11.39 -15.11 -1.17
C ASN A 155 11.83 -14.15 -2.29
N TYR A 156 11.65 -12.83 -2.14
CA TYR A 156 11.78 -11.87 -3.26
C TYR A 156 12.95 -10.89 -3.12
N GLY A 157 13.85 -11.14 -2.19
CA GLY A 157 15.02 -10.31 -1.94
C GLY A 157 14.73 -9.11 -1.04
N ARG A 158 15.46 -8.01 -1.25
CA ARG A 158 15.28 -6.80 -0.45
C ARG A 158 13.99 -6.10 -0.81
N ILE A 159 13.25 -5.68 0.22
CA ILE A 159 12.00 -4.93 0.11
C ILE A 159 12.18 -3.57 0.80
N PHE A 160 11.88 -2.47 0.07
CA PHE A 160 12.01 -1.14 0.64
C PHE A 160 10.78 -0.67 1.42
N ALA A 161 9.60 -1.17 1.03
CA ALA A 161 8.32 -0.78 1.61
C ALA A 161 7.35 -1.96 1.70
N VAL A 162 6.64 -2.04 2.83
CA VAL A 162 5.45 -2.87 3.01
C VAL A 162 4.27 -1.94 3.19
N TRP A 163 3.33 -2.00 2.26
CA TRP A 163 2.17 -1.12 2.23
C TRP A 163 0.92 -1.88 2.66
N PHE A 164 0.34 -1.46 3.78
CA PHE A 164 -0.90 -2.01 4.32
C PHE A 164 -2.04 -1.06 4.05
N ASP A 165 -3.04 -1.52 3.31
CA ASP A 165 -4.23 -0.72 3.07
C ASP A 165 -5.00 -0.44 4.36
N GLY A 166 -5.56 0.75 4.46
CA GLY A 166 -6.45 1.13 5.56
C GLY A 166 -7.88 0.62 5.35
N ALA A 167 -8.26 0.34 4.10
CA ALA A 167 -9.58 -0.16 3.79
C ALA A 167 -9.82 -1.53 4.44
N CYS A 168 -10.90 -1.63 5.17
CA CYS A 168 -11.31 -2.87 5.82
C CYS A 168 -12.84 -2.92 5.94
N GLY A 169 -13.36 -4.13 5.95
CA GLY A 169 -14.80 -4.36 6.07
C GLY A 169 -15.05 -5.73 6.70
N GLU A 170 -16.26 -6.19 6.55
CA GLU A 170 -16.62 -7.56 6.93
C GLU A 170 -16.09 -8.56 5.90
N GLY A 171 -15.74 -9.75 6.38
CA GLY A 171 -15.49 -10.90 5.53
C GLY A 171 -16.79 -11.48 4.98
N THR A 172 -16.68 -12.49 4.11
CA THR A 172 -17.85 -13.24 3.59
C THR A 172 -18.66 -13.93 4.67
N ASN A 173 -18.09 -14.11 5.86
CA ASN A 173 -18.74 -14.65 7.05
C ASN A 173 -19.45 -13.57 7.91
N GLY A 174 -19.53 -12.31 7.44
CA GLY A 174 -20.15 -11.19 8.16
C GLY A 174 -19.38 -10.74 9.41
N ARG A 175 -18.11 -11.07 9.52
CA ARG A 175 -17.29 -10.69 10.69
C ARG A 175 -16.23 -9.68 10.31
N LYS A 176 -16.00 -8.70 11.20
CA LYS A 176 -14.87 -7.78 11.13
C LYS A 176 -13.63 -8.43 11.76
N GLN A 177 -12.47 -8.22 11.16
CA GLN A 177 -11.17 -8.60 11.73
C GLN A 177 -10.62 -7.46 12.57
N TYR A 178 -10.09 -7.79 13.74
CA TYR A 178 -9.22 -6.93 14.55
C TYR A 178 -7.80 -7.44 14.41
N TYR A 179 -6.94 -6.61 13.85
CA TYR A 179 -5.59 -7.01 13.43
C TYR A 179 -4.58 -6.90 14.55
N ASP A 180 -3.70 -7.88 14.67
CA ASP A 180 -2.55 -7.85 15.59
C ASP A 180 -1.35 -7.14 14.92
N TRP A 181 -1.46 -5.82 14.80
CA TRP A 181 -0.47 -4.99 14.11
C TRP A 181 0.94 -5.15 14.66
N ASP A 182 1.10 -5.27 15.97
CA ASP A 182 2.41 -5.40 16.59
C ASP A 182 3.12 -6.66 16.11
N ARG A 183 2.44 -7.79 16.00
CA ARG A 183 3.00 -9.02 15.45
C ARG A 183 3.36 -8.88 13.97
N TYR A 184 2.57 -8.14 13.19
CA TYR A 184 2.87 -7.90 11.77
C TYR A 184 4.14 -7.05 11.65
N TYR A 185 4.28 -6.00 12.46
CA TYR A 185 5.47 -5.15 12.48
C TYR A 185 6.71 -5.94 12.93
N ASP A 186 6.59 -6.78 13.95
CA ASP A 186 7.70 -7.61 14.45
C ASP A 186 8.26 -8.53 13.35
N VAL A 187 7.39 -9.16 12.56
CA VAL A 187 7.80 -10.02 11.44
C VAL A 187 8.54 -9.20 10.38
N ILE A 188 8.03 -8.02 10.02
CA ILE A 188 8.68 -7.14 9.04
C ILE A 188 10.04 -6.69 9.57
N ARG A 189 10.11 -6.23 10.82
CA ARG A 189 11.37 -5.77 11.44
C ARG A 189 12.41 -6.87 11.50
N LYS A 190 11.99 -8.11 11.72
CA LYS A 190 12.88 -9.27 11.77
C LYS A 190 13.42 -9.67 10.39
N LEU A 191 12.56 -9.68 9.37
CA LEU A 191 12.89 -10.22 8.05
C LEU A 191 13.40 -9.14 7.08
N GLN A 192 12.92 -7.90 7.21
CA GLN A 192 13.25 -6.76 6.37
C GLN A 192 13.42 -5.49 7.24
N PRO A 193 14.47 -5.39 8.08
CA PRO A 193 14.62 -4.33 9.08
C PRO A 193 14.70 -2.92 8.47
N ASP A 194 15.11 -2.81 7.22
CA ASP A 194 15.23 -1.57 6.47
C ASP A 194 13.94 -1.15 5.74
N ALA A 195 12.94 -2.02 5.67
CA ALA A 195 11.68 -1.70 5.02
C ALA A 195 10.86 -0.69 5.85
N THR A 196 10.26 0.28 5.17
CA THR A 196 9.26 1.16 5.77
C THR A 196 7.88 0.49 5.73
N ILE A 197 7.07 0.71 6.77
CA ILE A 197 5.70 0.20 6.85
C ILE A 197 4.74 1.37 6.72
N HIS A 198 3.89 1.32 5.70
CA HIS A 198 3.05 2.44 5.27
C HIS A 198 1.59 2.26 5.68
N VAL A 199 0.88 3.36 5.81
CA VAL A 199 -0.54 3.55 6.09
C VAL A 199 -0.93 2.99 7.45
N CYS A 200 -1.36 1.74 7.55
CA CYS A 200 -1.53 1.06 8.82
C CYS A 200 -0.17 0.58 9.36
N GLY A 201 0.80 1.49 9.45
CA GLY A 201 2.18 1.21 9.83
C GLY A 201 2.84 2.36 10.57
N PRO A 202 3.93 2.08 11.28
CA PRO A 202 4.57 3.06 12.17
C PRO A 202 5.52 4.03 11.48
N ASP A 203 5.80 3.88 10.17
CA ASP A 203 6.88 4.64 9.53
C ASP A 203 6.39 5.76 8.61
N VAL A 204 5.28 5.55 7.89
CA VAL A 204 4.77 6.47 6.88
C VAL A 204 3.25 6.52 6.95
N ARG A 205 2.69 7.72 7.09
CA ARG A 205 1.25 7.94 7.08
C ARG A 205 0.74 8.20 5.68
N TRP A 206 -0.49 7.80 5.43
CA TRP A 206 -1.22 8.20 4.24
C TRP A 206 -1.72 9.65 4.37
N CYS A 207 -1.68 10.42 3.28
CA CYS A 207 -2.11 11.82 3.28
C CYS A 207 -3.63 12.01 3.45
N GLY A 208 -4.42 10.93 3.34
CA GLY A 208 -5.85 10.93 3.63
C GLY A 208 -6.75 11.06 2.41
N ASN A 209 -6.20 11.05 1.19
CA ASN A 209 -6.97 11.06 -0.05
C ASN A 209 -6.20 10.40 -1.20
N GLU A 210 -6.91 10.04 -2.26
CA GLU A 210 -6.35 9.41 -3.47
C GLU A 210 -6.22 10.40 -4.64
N ALA A 211 -6.57 11.66 -4.41
CA ALA A 211 -6.57 12.71 -5.43
C ALA A 211 -5.28 13.56 -5.46
N GLY A 212 -4.31 13.24 -4.62
CA GLY A 212 -3.05 13.96 -4.57
C GLY A 212 -3.14 15.34 -3.92
N HIS A 213 -4.03 15.51 -2.92
CA HIS A 213 -4.12 16.74 -2.15
C HIS A 213 -3.30 16.65 -0.87
N THR A 214 -2.66 17.76 -0.50
CA THR A 214 -1.90 17.92 0.73
C THR A 214 -2.54 18.97 1.63
N ARG A 215 -2.25 18.89 2.93
CA ARG A 215 -2.52 20.00 3.86
C ARG A 215 -1.48 21.10 3.64
N SER A 216 -1.79 22.32 4.06
CA SER A 216 -0.84 23.43 4.05
C SER A 216 0.35 23.21 5.00
N SER A 217 0.24 22.30 5.96
CA SER A 217 1.26 21.95 6.95
C SER A 217 1.51 20.45 7.02
N GLU A 218 1.85 19.84 5.87
CA GLU A 218 2.24 18.43 5.77
C GLU A 218 3.69 18.21 6.25
N TRP A 219 3.91 18.35 7.54
CA TRP A 219 5.22 18.12 8.16
C TRP A 219 5.42 16.67 8.54
N SER A 220 6.68 16.25 8.60
CA SER A 220 7.03 14.90 9.05
C SER A 220 6.95 14.73 10.57
N VAL A 221 7.07 15.82 11.33
CA VAL A 221 6.89 15.79 12.79
C VAL A 221 5.42 16.02 13.10
N VAL A 222 4.81 15.04 13.74
CA VAL A 222 3.37 15.05 14.08
C VAL A 222 3.13 14.49 15.49
N PRO A 223 1.94 14.71 16.08
CA PRO A 223 1.57 14.06 17.33
C PRO A 223 1.57 12.53 17.22
N LEU A 224 2.05 11.83 18.27
CA LEU A 224 2.05 10.36 18.30
C LEU A 224 0.65 9.76 18.09
N ARG A 225 -0.41 10.44 18.56
CA ARG A 225 -1.80 10.00 18.40
C ARG A 225 -2.26 9.84 16.93
N THR A 226 -1.56 10.45 15.98
CA THR A 226 -1.87 10.29 14.54
C THR A 226 -1.55 8.90 14.01
N ARG A 227 -0.80 8.08 14.76
CA ARG A 227 -0.45 6.69 14.42
C ARG A 227 -1.47 5.67 14.93
N ASP A 228 -2.69 6.08 15.17
CA ASP A 228 -3.77 5.19 15.59
C ASP A 228 -4.31 4.42 14.38
N THR A 229 -3.94 3.14 14.28
CA THR A 229 -4.32 2.27 13.17
C THR A 229 -5.82 1.96 13.12
N GLU A 230 -6.52 2.00 14.25
CA GLU A 230 -7.97 1.82 14.27
C GLU A 230 -8.66 3.03 13.64
N LYS A 231 -8.24 4.25 13.99
CA LYS A 231 -8.74 5.47 13.35
C LYS A 231 -8.39 5.56 11.88
N ILE A 232 -7.19 5.12 11.47
CA ILE A 232 -6.83 5.03 10.06
C ILE A 232 -7.81 4.14 9.33
N SER A 233 -8.09 2.96 9.87
CA SER A 233 -9.03 2.00 9.31
C SER A 233 -10.48 2.53 9.29
N GLU A 234 -10.93 3.19 10.36
CA GLU A 234 -12.27 3.79 10.43
C GLU A 234 -12.48 4.92 9.42
N ASN A 235 -11.43 5.69 9.13
CA ASN A 235 -11.46 6.80 8.18
C ASN A 235 -11.15 6.38 6.73
N SER A 236 -10.75 5.14 6.49
CA SER A 236 -10.56 4.58 5.15
C SER A 236 -11.90 4.20 4.53
N GLN A 237 -11.91 3.96 3.23
CA GLN A 237 -13.14 3.55 2.57
C GLN A 237 -13.52 2.10 2.94
N HIS A 238 -14.82 1.87 3.01
CA HIS A 238 -15.41 0.55 3.23
C HIS A 238 -16.12 0.02 1.98
N THR A 239 -16.34 0.91 1.02
CA THR A 239 -16.93 0.62 -0.30
C THR A 239 -16.19 1.41 -1.35
N ASP A 240 -15.99 0.84 -2.53
CA ASP A 240 -15.46 1.58 -3.66
C ASP A 240 -16.44 2.67 -4.11
N SER A 241 -16.00 3.93 -4.14
CA SER A 241 -16.82 5.06 -4.59
C SER A 241 -15.98 6.18 -5.19
N ASP A 242 -16.52 6.77 -6.27
CA ASP A 242 -15.90 7.94 -6.90
C ASP A 242 -15.80 9.13 -5.95
N GLU A 243 -16.77 9.31 -5.07
CA GLU A 243 -16.78 10.37 -4.07
C GLU A 243 -15.55 10.27 -3.16
N PHE A 244 -15.21 9.07 -2.70
CA PHE A 244 -14.04 8.86 -1.87
C PHE A 244 -12.75 9.08 -2.66
N ARG A 245 -12.63 8.54 -3.86
CA ARG A 245 -11.43 8.68 -4.70
C ARG A 245 -11.11 10.13 -5.05
N GLN A 246 -12.15 10.96 -5.23
CA GLN A 246 -12.01 12.37 -5.60
C GLN A 246 -12.11 13.33 -4.42
N ARG A 247 -12.30 12.81 -3.21
CA ARG A 247 -12.49 13.70 -2.06
C ARG A 247 -11.27 14.56 -1.82
N LYS A 248 -11.52 15.83 -1.55
CA LYS A 248 -10.53 16.75 -1.02
C LYS A 248 -10.24 16.38 0.45
N ILE A 249 -9.12 16.86 0.97
CA ILE A 249 -8.82 16.80 2.40
C ILE A 249 -10.04 17.32 3.16
N SER A 250 -10.56 16.51 4.06
CA SER A 250 -11.86 16.70 4.69
C SER A 250 -11.76 17.15 6.15
N ALA A 251 -12.90 17.28 6.80
CA ALA A 251 -12.99 17.82 8.17
C ALA A 251 -12.27 16.98 9.24
N TRP A 252 -11.99 15.70 9.01
CA TRP A 252 -11.17 14.89 9.92
C TRP A 252 -9.67 15.09 9.70
N ASP A 253 -9.30 15.77 8.61
CA ASP A 253 -7.92 16.13 8.30
C ASP A 253 -7.53 17.36 9.11
N GLU A 254 -7.28 17.18 10.36
CA GLU A 254 -6.80 18.23 11.24
C GLU A 254 -5.41 18.74 10.82
N ASP A 255 -5.07 19.95 11.21
CA ASP A 255 -3.70 20.43 11.15
C ASP A 255 -2.82 19.56 12.04
N LEU A 256 -1.92 18.79 11.43
CA LEU A 256 -1.02 17.89 12.15
C LEU A 256 0.33 18.52 12.45
N GLY A 257 0.69 19.62 11.79
CA GLY A 257 2.06 20.10 11.74
C GLY A 257 2.26 21.53 12.20
N SER A 258 1.24 22.29 12.54
CA SER A 258 1.45 23.67 12.99
C SER A 258 2.22 23.70 14.32
N ARG A 259 3.06 24.73 14.48
CA ARG A 259 3.82 24.92 15.72
C ARG A 259 2.91 25.07 16.95
N GLU A 260 1.73 25.61 16.78
CA GLU A 260 0.75 25.81 17.85
C GLU A 260 0.29 24.45 18.40
N ILE A 261 -0.06 23.51 17.54
CA ILE A 261 -0.45 22.16 17.92
C ILE A 261 0.73 21.42 18.52
N LEU A 262 1.86 21.35 17.80
CA LEU A 262 3.00 20.54 18.20
C LEU A 262 3.64 20.95 19.53
N ARG A 263 3.63 22.25 19.87
CA ARG A 263 4.17 22.74 21.14
C ARG A 263 3.47 22.17 22.36
N ASN A 264 2.18 21.88 22.24
CA ASN A 264 1.33 21.44 23.33
C ASN A 264 1.15 19.91 23.38
N GLU A 265 1.58 19.19 22.35
CA GLU A 265 1.45 17.74 22.31
C GLU A 265 2.47 17.05 23.24
N PRO A 266 2.04 16.06 24.04
CA PRO A 266 2.94 15.40 24.99
C PRO A 266 3.99 14.54 24.30
N GLN A 267 3.66 13.93 23.19
CA GLN A 267 4.53 13.02 22.43
C GLN A 267 4.48 13.31 20.94
N LEU A 268 5.66 13.38 20.34
CA LEU A 268 5.86 13.67 18.93
C LEU A 268 6.64 12.54 18.28
N ILE A 269 6.36 12.31 17.00
CA ILE A 269 7.04 11.30 16.18
C ILE A 269 7.41 11.87 14.82
N TRP A 270 8.43 11.27 14.19
CA TRP A 270 8.70 11.47 12.78
C TRP A 270 7.82 10.51 11.98
N TYR A 271 6.84 11.04 11.28
CA TYR A 271 5.82 10.28 10.57
C TYR A 271 5.47 10.99 9.25
N PRO A 272 6.34 10.89 8.23
CA PRO A 272 6.17 11.59 6.96
C PRO A 272 4.91 11.12 6.24
N ALA A 273 4.29 12.04 5.50
CA ALA A 273 3.15 11.73 4.65
C ALA A 273 3.59 11.10 3.33
N GLU A 274 2.81 10.14 2.86
CA GLU A 274 2.79 9.70 1.49
C GLU A 274 1.60 10.34 0.76
N VAL A 275 1.89 11.03 -0.31
CA VAL A 275 0.89 11.58 -1.23
C VAL A 275 0.82 10.66 -2.44
N ASN A 276 -0.34 10.10 -2.70
CA ASN A 276 -0.53 9.21 -3.84
C ASN A 276 -1.76 9.59 -4.67
N THR A 277 -1.70 9.24 -5.92
CA THR A 277 -2.82 9.37 -6.85
C THR A 277 -2.66 8.37 -7.98
N SER A 278 -3.77 7.88 -8.49
CA SER A 278 -3.80 7.08 -9.72
C SER A 278 -3.63 7.99 -10.95
N ILE A 279 -3.12 7.46 -12.04
CA ILE A 279 -3.05 8.18 -13.32
C ILE A 279 -4.38 8.18 -14.08
N ARG A 280 -5.33 7.34 -13.68
CA ARG A 280 -6.71 7.21 -14.19
C ARG A 280 -7.70 7.47 -13.05
N PRO A 281 -9.01 7.46 -13.30
CA PRO A 281 -10.02 7.60 -12.25
C PRO A 281 -9.90 6.56 -11.13
N GLY A 282 -9.64 5.28 -11.49
CA GLY A 282 -9.38 4.19 -10.56
C GLY A 282 -7.91 3.78 -10.47
N TRP A 283 -7.61 2.77 -9.64
CA TRP A 283 -6.27 2.20 -9.48
C TRP A 283 -5.99 1.08 -10.49
N PHE A 284 -7.01 0.27 -10.79
CA PHE A 284 -6.92 -0.76 -11.82
C PHE A 284 -7.16 -0.17 -13.21
N TRP A 285 -6.73 -0.87 -14.24
CA TRP A 285 -7.01 -0.51 -15.61
C TRP A 285 -8.43 -0.93 -15.99
N HIS A 286 -9.16 -0.02 -16.63
CA HIS A 286 -10.48 -0.24 -17.23
C HIS A 286 -10.47 0.22 -18.69
N GLU A 287 -11.13 -0.55 -19.59
CA GLU A 287 -11.10 -0.26 -21.01
C GLU A 287 -11.74 1.09 -21.34
N ASN A 288 -12.80 1.45 -20.64
CA ASN A 288 -13.52 2.71 -20.82
C ASN A 288 -12.76 3.94 -20.30
N GLU A 289 -11.59 3.77 -19.65
CA GLU A 289 -10.79 4.84 -19.07
C GLU A 289 -9.53 5.16 -19.91
N ASN A 290 -9.36 4.62 -21.11
CA ASN A 290 -8.18 4.85 -21.92
C ASN A 290 -7.94 6.33 -22.25
N ASP A 291 -9.00 7.12 -22.41
CA ASP A 291 -8.95 8.55 -22.68
C ASP A 291 -9.00 9.43 -21.40
N SER A 292 -9.05 8.80 -20.21
CA SER A 292 -9.23 9.47 -18.92
C SER A 292 -7.93 9.61 -18.13
N VAL A 293 -6.78 9.55 -18.79
CA VAL A 293 -5.47 9.71 -18.14
C VAL A 293 -5.30 11.16 -17.69
N LYS A 294 -4.91 11.36 -16.43
CA LYS A 294 -4.64 12.69 -15.89
C LYS A 294 -3.59 13.43 -16.74
N PRO A 295 -3.82 14.69 -17.07
CA PRO A 295 -2.87 15.47 -17.87
C PRO A 295 -1.57 15.71 -17.10
N LEU A 296 -0.46 15.80 -17.82
CA LEU A 296 0.89 15.94 -17.25
C LEU A 296 1.02 17.13 -16.29
N ASN A 297 0.41 18.26 -16.57
CA ASN A 297 0.43 19.44 -15.70
C ASN A 297 -0.24 19.19 -14.35
N GLU A 298 -1.27 18.35 -14.30
CA GLU A 298 -1.90 17.95 -13.04
C GLU A 298 -0.97 17.04 -12.23
N LEU A 299 -0.35 16.04 -12.87
CA LEU A 299 0.61 15.16 -12.21
C LEU A 299 1.83 15.93 -11.67
N ILE A 300 2.34 16.91 -12.45
CA ILE A 300 3.42 17.81 -11.99
C ILE A 300 2.98 18.65 -10.79
N ARG A 301 1.74 19.15 -10.78
CA ARG A 301 1.20 19.90 -9.64
C ARG A 301 1.15 19.02 -8.39
N ILE A 302 0.67 17.79 -8.51
CA ILE A 302 0.60 16.83 -7.40
C ILE A 302 2.00 16.50 -6.89
N TYR A 303 2.95 16.26 -7.78
CA TYR A 303 4.35 15.98 -7.41
C TYR A 303 5.00 17.15 -6.65
N ASN A 304 4.65 18.39 -6.96
CA ASN A 304 5.20 19.59 -6.33
C ASN A 304 4.42 20.08 -5.11
N SER A 305 3.33 19.40 -4.71
CA SER A 305 2.52 19.79 -3.55
C SER A 305 3.14 19.27 -2.26
#